data_3d7e63837adb7a9a485e01a3da3e3727
#
_entry.id   3d7e63837adb7a9a485e01a3da3e3727
#
_cell.length_a   1.000
_cell.length_b   1.000
_cell.length_c   1.000
_cell.angle_alpha   90.00
_cell.angle_beta   90.00
_cell.angle_gamma   90.00
#
_symmetry.space_group_name_H-M   'P 1'
#
loop_
_entity.id
_entity.type
_entity.pdbx_description
1 polymer ?
#
loop_
_entity_poly.entity_id
_entity_poly.type
_entity_poly.pdbx_seq_one_letter_code
_entity_poly.pdbx_strand_id
1 'polypeptide(L)'
;MSNAAENEVMPEEEEEEQRKLKIPKGAYFILATTLFERMSFYLVEYSLIPFVLDMQGDQALAVRYYNIFLVMIFACTLPAAILADTWTGFYKAWITMAMLSILGIVILLFSSFPVPASKNVLVKEWTLFQIGLYILSFGLGGVKLIQTLGGDQYDPEDQADLISTHFSNAYIIANVGSLFA
;
A
#
# COMPACT_ATOMS: atom_id res chain seq x y z
N MET A 1 -2.81 58.76 -3.93
CA MET A 1 -2.31 57.97 -2.77
C MET A 1 -2.16 56.54 -3.25
N SER A 2 -0.96 56.23 -3.70
CA SER A 2 -0.63 54.90 -4.24
C SER A 2 -0.07 54.07 -3.10
N ASN A 3 -0.81 53.02 -2.68
CA ASN A 3 -0.30 51.99 -1.83
C ASN A 3 0.52 51.02 -2.74
N ALA A 4 1.80 51.34 -2.87
CA ALA A 4 2.77 50.34 -3.28
C ALA A 4 2.91 49.38 -2.09
N ALA A 5 2.33 48.17 -2.21
CA ALA A 5 2.68 47.10 -1.33
C ALA A 5 4.18 46.81 -1.55
N GLU A 6 5.02 47.21 -0.60
CA GLU A 6 6.38 46.75 -0.47
C GLU A 6 6.37 45.25 -0.40
N ASN A 7 6.76 44.60 -1.50
CA ASN A 7 7.21 43.21 -1.46
C ASN A 7 8.51 43.22 -0.64
N GLU A 8 8.40 43.02 0.66
CA GLU A 8 9.54 42.66 1.50
C GLU A 8 10.09 41.34 0.96
N VAL A 9 11.18 41.43 0.23
CA VAL A 9 12.01 40.30 -0.16
C VAL A 9 12.62 39.77 1.14
N MET A 10 12.13 38.61 1.60
CA MET A 10 12.72 37.97 2.78
C MET A 10 14.21 37.73 2.57
N PRO A 11 15.04 37.91 3.63
CA PRO A 11 16.46 37.58 3.57
C PRO A 11 16.63 36.11 3.14
N GLU A 12 17.63 35.83 2.29
CA GLU A 12 17.88 34.47 1.77
C GLU A 12 18.04 33.43 2.89
N GLU A 13 18.59 33.82 4.03
CA GLU A 13 18.76 32.98 5.21
C GLU A 13 17.38 32.56 5.83
N GLU A 14 16.41 33.46 5.88
CA GLU A 14 15.07 33.16 6.38
C GLU A 14 14.28 32.27 5.39
N GLU A 15 14.48 32.43 4.10
CA GLU A 15 13.90 31.56 3.08
C GLU A 15 14.47 30.14 3.15
N GLU A 16 15.78 30.01 3.40
CA GLU A 16 16.43 28.71 3.59
C GLU A 16 15.94 28.01 4.85
N GLU A 17 15.83 28.73 5.97
CA GLU A 17 15.32 28.18 7.22
C GLU A 17 13.85 27.75 7.11
N GLN A 18 13.03 28.52 6.41
CA GLN A 18 11.64 28.15 6.13
C GLN A 18 11.53 26.94 5.19
N ARG A 19 12.44 26.76 4.23
CA ARG A 19 12.51 25.55 3.39
C ARG A 19 12.83 24.30 4.21
N LYS A 20 13.76 24.40 5.15
CA LYS A 20 14.17 23.31 6.05
C LYS A 20 13.01 22.82 6.94
N LEU A 21 12.09 23.71 7.29
CA LEU A 21 10.93 23.39 8.14
C LEU A 21 9.69 22.92 7.36
N LYS A 22 9.67 23.05 6.04
CA LYS A 22 8.48 22.81 5.24
C LYS A 22 8.35 21.34 4.82
N ILE A 23 7.28 20.70 5.28
CA ILE A 23 6.93 19.35 4.85
C ILE A 23 6.51 19.36 3.36
N PRO A 24 7.14 18.55 2.51
CA PRO A 24 6.78 18.44 1.09
C PRO A 24 5.32 18.00 0.90
N LYS A 25 4.62 18.60 -0.06
CA LYS A 25 3.23 18.21 -0.35
C LYS A 25 3.10 16.73 -0.72
N GLY A 26 4.10 16.18 -1.41
CA GLY A 26 4.15 14.75 -1.75
C GLY A 26 4.09 13.83 -0.54
N ALA A 27 4.71 14.23 0.57
CA ALA A 27 4.71 13.46 1.80
C ALA A 27 3.30 13.26 2.39
N TYR A 28 2.44 14.28 2.32
CA TYR A 28 1.04 14.16 2.77
C TYR A 28 0.24 13.20 1.90
N PHE A 29 0.43 13.21 0.58
CA PHE A 29 -0.22 12.26 -0.32
C PHE A 29 0.24 10.83 -0.05
N ILE A 30 1.51 10.64 0.24
CA ILE A 30 2.06 9.33 0.59
C ILE A 30 1.46 8.82 1.91
N LEU A 31 1.35 9.67 2.94
CA LEU A 31 0.70 9.32 4.20
C LEU A 31 -0.78 8.95 4.00
N ALA A 32 -1.52 9.71 3.21
CA ALA A 32 -2.91 9.39 2.88
C ALA A 32 -3.02 8.06 2.13
N THR A 33 -2.14 7.83 1.16
CA THR A 33 -2.10 6.56 0.42
C THR A 33 -1.76 5.39 1.33
N THR A 34 -0.84 5.58 2.29
CA THR A 34 -0.50 4.56 3.31
C THR A 34 -1.72 4.20 4.16
N LEU A 35 -2.56 5.18 4.53
CA LEU A 35 -3.79 4.92 5.27
C LEU A 35 -4.72 3.97 4.49
N PHE A 36 -5.05 4.34 3.25
CA PHE A 36 -5.97 3.54 2.41
C PHE A 36 -5.39 2.17 2.06
N GLU A 37 -4.10 2.10 1.84
CA GLU A 37 -3.40 0.83 1.58
C GLU A 37 -3.50 -0.08 2.81
N ARG A 38 -3.25 0.43 4.01
CA ARG A 38 -3.37 -0.35 5.24
C ARG A 38 -4.82 -0.79 5.50
N MET A 39 -5.80 0.10 5.34
CA MET A 39 -7.21 -0.28 5.42
C MET A 39 -7.55 -1.43 4.47
N SER A 40 -7.15 -1.33 3.20
CA SER A 40 -7.40 -2.38 2.20
C SER A 40 -6.72 -3.70 2.57
N PHE A 41 -5.49 -3.66 3.05
CA PHE A 41 -4.75 -4.83 3.51
C PHE A 41 -5.47 -5.54 4.64
N TYR A 42 -5.83 -4.83 5.71
CA TYR A 42 -6.49 -5.42 6.87
C TYR A 42 -7.91 -5.90 6.56
N LEU A 43 -8.65 -5.19 5.71
CA LEU A 43 -9.97 -5.68 5.23
C LEU A 43 -9.86 -7.05 4.56
N VAL A 44 -8.88 -7.25 3.69
CA VAL A 44 -8.64 -8.55 3.06
C VAL A 44 -8.18 -9.56 4.10
N GLU A 45 -7.23 -9.20 4.94
CA GLU A 45 -6.67 -10.07 5.97
C GLU A 45 -7.76 -10.63 6.89
N TYR A 46 -8.63 -9.78 7.43
CA TYR A 46 -9.71 -10.21 8.33
C TYR A 46 -10.83 -10.96 7.63
N SER A 47 -11.08 -10.67 6.37
CA SER A 47 -12.12 -11.34 5.59
C SER A 47 -11.68 -12.70 5.06
N LEU A 48 -10.39 -13.00 4.99
CA LEU A 48 -9.87 -14.16 4.28
C LEU A 48 -10.28 -15.49 4.92
N ILE A 49 -10.15 -15.61 6.25
CA ILE A 49 -10.53 -16.84 6.96
C ILE A 49 -12.03 -17.13 6.82
N PRO A 50 -12.95 -16.18 7.15
CA PRO A 50 -14.39 -16.46 7.00
C PRO A 50 -14.76 -16.72 5.54
N PHE A 51 -14.13 -16.07 4.58
CA PHE A 51 -14.40 -16.27 3.15
C PHE A 51 -14.02 -17.68 2.68
N VAL A 52 -12.83 -18.17 3.04
CA VAL A 52 -12.40 -19.53 2.68
C VAL A 52 -13.24 -20.58 3.42
N LEU A 53 -13.61 -20.30 4.67
CA LEU A 53 -14.47 -21.18 5.45
C LEU A 53 -15.86 -21.31 4.83
N ASP A 54 -16.45 -20.22 4.35
CA ASP A 54 -17.72 -20.19 3.64
C ASP A 54 -17.66 -20.99 2.32
N MET A 55 -16.56 -20.86 1.59
CA MET A 55 -16.37 -21.56 0.31
C MET A 55 -16.13 -23.07 0.45
N GLN A 56 -15.40 -23.51 1.46
CA GLN A 56 -14.86 -24.88 1.56
C GLN A 56 -15.31 -25.65 2.81
N GLY A 57 -15.80 -24.95 3.82
CA GLY A 57 -16.21 -25.56 5.09
C GLY A 57 -15.07 -26.15 5.94
N ASP A 58 -13.81 -25.91 5.57
CA ASP A 58 -12.62 -26.46 6.23
C ASP A 58 -11.81 -25.35 6.91
N GLN A 59 -11.80 -25.35 8.25
CA GLN A 59 -11.08 -24.38 9.05
C GLN A 59 -9.55 -24.51 8.90
N ALA A 60 -9.02 -25.71 8.78
CA ALA A 60 -7.58 -25.92 8.62
C ALA A 60 -7.10 -25.36 7.28
N LEU A 61 -7.92 -25.54 6.24
CA LEU A 61 -7.66 -24.96 4.91
C LEU A 61 -7.70 -23.44 4.96
N ALA A 62 -8.68 -22.84 5.64
CA ALA A 62 -8.80 -21.39 5.76
C ALA A 62 -7.57 -20.76 6.44
N VAL A 63 -7.12 -21.34 7.56
CA VAL A 63 -5.90 -20.89 8.25
C VAL A 63 -4.65 -21.09 7.38
N ARG A 64 -4.60 -22.16 6.60
CA ARG A 64 -3.47 -22.39 5.68
C ARG A 64 -3.39 -21.31 4.60
N TYR A 65 -4.52 -20.93 3.97
CA TYR A 65 -4.53 -19.87 2.97
C TYR A 65 -4.23 -18.50 3.56
N TYR A 66 -4.69 -18.22 4.77
CA TYR A 66 -4.31 -17.01 5.51
C TYR A 66 -2.79 -16.92 5.72
N ASN A 67 -2.16 -18.00 6.18
CA ASN A 67 -0.72 -18.03 6.38
C ASN A 67 0.05 -17.90 5.05
N ILE A 68 -0.41 -18.57 3.98
CA ILE A 68 0.17 -18.43 2.63
C ILE A 68 0.10 -16.97 2.17
N PHE A 69 -1.04 -16.31 2.35
CA PHE A 69 -1.24 -14.91 2.01
C PHE A 69 -0.21 -14.01 2.70
N LEU A 70 -0.05 -14.13 4.02
CA LEU A 70 0.91 -13.34 4.77
C LEU A 70 2.37 -13.62 4.33
N VAL A 71 2.74 -14.89 4.23
CA VAL A 71 4.09 -15.28 3.80
C VAL A 71 4.41 -14.73 2.40
N MET A 72 3.46 -14.84 1.48
CA MET A 72 3.63 -14.34 0.11
C MET A 72 3.83 -12.82 0.07
N ILE A 73 3.06 -12.05 0.84
CA ILE A 73 3.22 -10.59 0.90
C ILE A 73 4.63 -10.21 1.36
N PHE A 74 5.11 -10.80 2.45
CA PHE A 74 6.45 -10.50 2.95
C PHE A 74 7.54 -11.01 2.02
N ALA A 75 7.40 -12.20 1.44
CA ALA A 75 8.36 -12.76 0.50
C ALA A 75 8.45 -11.93 -0.80
N CYS A 76 7.33 -11.42 -1.29
CA CYS A 76 7.28 -10.63 -2.53
C CYS A 76 7.79 -9.19 -2.36
N THR A 77 7.88 -8.66 -1.14
CA THR A 77 8.45 -7.33 -0.90
C THR A 77 9.90 -7.23 -1.36
N LEU A 78 10.71 -8.28 -1.11
CA LEU A 78 12.13 -8.26 -1.46
C LEU A 78 12.38 -8.23 -2.98
N PRO A 79 11.81 -9.14 -3.82
CA PRO A 79 11.98 -9.05 -5.26
C PRO A 79 11.39 -7.76 -5.84
N ALA A 80 10.30 -7.23 -5.28
CA ALA A 80 9.75 -5.94 -5.70
C ALA A 80 10.72 -4.78 -5.43
N ALA A 81 11.41 -4.78 -4.28
CA ALA A 81 12.43 -3.79 -3.96
C ALA A 81 13.63 -3.89 -4.92
N ILE A 82 14.13 -5.09 -5.18
CA ILE A 82 15.23 -5.31 -6.13
C ILE A 82 14.84 -4.81 -7.54
N LEU A 83 13.62 -5.10 -7.99
CA LEU A 83 13.11 -4.62 -9.27
C LEU A 83 13.05 -3.09 -9.33
N ALA A 84 12.63 -2.45 -8.23
CA ALA A 84 12.56 -1.02 -8.12
C ALA A 84 13.96 -0.38 -8.18
N ASP A 85 14.93 -0.93 -7.46
CA ASP A 85 16.29 -0.41 -7.40
C ASP A 85 17.03 -0.56 -8.74
N THR A 86 16.84 -1.70 -9.42
CA THR A 86 17.68 -2.03 -10.58
C THR A 86 17.12 -1.56 -11.91
N TRP A 87 15.79 -1.60 -12.11
CA TRP A 87 15.20 -1.46 -13.44
C TRP A 87 14.19 -0.34 -13.60
N THR A 88 13.30 -0.15 -12.65
CA THR A 88 12.11 0.68 -12.89
C THR A 88 12.08 1.98 -12.10
N GLY A 89 12.82 2.07 -11.01
CA GLY A 89 12.68 3.12 -10.01
C GLY A 89 11.46 2.88 -9.10
N PHE A 90 11.53 3.37 -7.86
CA PHE A 90 10.52 3.11 -6.82
C PHE A 90 9.12 3.54 -7.21
N TYR A 91 8.96 4.70 -7.84
CA TYR A 91 7.65 5.22 -8.22
C TYR A 91 6.90 4.34 -9.23
N LYS A 92 7.60 3.92 -10.31
CA LYS A 92 7.01 3.06 -11.34
C LYS A 92 6.74 1.66 -10.81
N ALA A 93 7.66 1.10 -10.02
CA ALA A 93 7.49 -0.18 -9.37
C ALA A 93 6.25 -0.15 -8.46
N TRP A 94 6.10 0.86 -7.62
CA TRP A 94 4.95 1.02 -6.75
C TRP A 94 3.62 1.09 -7.53
N ILE A 95 3.52 1.91 -8.58
CA ILE A 95 2.30 1.98 -9.41
C ILE A 95 1.97 0.63 -10.02
N THR A 96 2.97 -0.07 -10.57
CA THR A 96 2.75 -1.39 -11.18
C THR A 96 2.22 -2.39 -10.15
N MET A 97 2.78 -2.40 -8.94
CA MET A 97 2.35 -3.29 -7.87
C MET A 97 0.96 -2.92 -7.33
N ALA A 98 0.63 -1.62 -7.26
CA ALA A 98 -0.71 -1.15 -6.91
C ALA A 98 -1.76 -1.60 -7.93
N MET A 99 -1.48 -1.47 -9.22
CA MET A 99 -2.36 -1.95 -10.29
C MET A 99 -2.55 -3.46 -10.24
N LEU A 100 -1.48 -4.21 -9.92
CA LEU A 100 -1.55 -5.65 -9.75
C LEU A 100 -2.41 -6.04 -8.53
N SER A 101 -2.34 -5.28 -7.43
CA SER A 101 -3.21 -5.48 -6.27
C SER A 101 -4.68 -5.25 -6.61
N ILE A 102 -4.99 -4.21 -7.37
CA ILE A 102 -6.35 -3.92 -7.84
C ILE A 102 -6.86 -5.07 -8.71
N LEU A 103 -6.04 -5.57 -9.63
CA LEU A 103 -6.39 -6.73 -10.47
C LEU A 103 -6.69 -7.97 -9.60
N GLY A 104 -5.86 -8.24 -8.59
CA GLY A 104 -6.07 -9.34 -7.65
C GLY A 104 -7.40 -9.22 -6.90
N ILE A 105 -7.75 -8.02 -6.41
CA ILE A 105 -9.04 -7.76 -5.74
C ILE A 105 -10.20 -7.99 -6.70
N VAL A 106 -10.11 -7.51 -7.93
CA VAL A 106 -11.15 -7.71 -8.95
C VAL A 106 -11.38 -9.19 -9.22
N ILE A 107 -10.31 -9.98 -9.36
CA ILE A 107 -10.44 -11.44 -9.55
C ILE A 107 -11.08 -12.10 -8.32
N LEU A 108 -10.71 -11.70 -7.11
CA LEU A 108 -11.32 -12.19 -5.88
C LEU A 108 -12.82 -11.86 -5.82
N LEU A 109 -13.22 -10.66 -6.22
CA LEU A 109 -14.63 -10.28 -6.32
C LEU A 109 -15.38 -11.19 -7.31
N PHE A 110 -14.81 -11.48 -8.48
CA PHE A 110 -15.44 -12.41 -9.41
C PHE A 110 -15.53 -13.84 -8.87
N SER A 111 -14.59 -14.28 -8.04
CA SER A 111 -14.65 -15.61 -7.41
C SER A 111 -15.78 -15.73 -6.39
N SER A 112 -16.27 -14.63 -5.83
CA SER A 112 -17.34 -14.60 -4.84
C SER A 112 -18.75 -14.62 -5.43
N PHE A 113 -18.90 -14.38 -6.73
CA PHE A 113 -20.22 -14.44 -7.39
C PHE A 113 -20.67 -15.90 -7.59
N PRO A 114 -21.91 -16.25 -7.17
CA PRO A 114 -22.45 -17.56 -7.42
C PRO A 114 -22.70 -17.76 -8.93
N VAL A 115 -22.04 -18.75 -9.51
CA VAL A 115 -22.27 -19.13 -10.92
C VAL A 115 -23.40 -20.17 -10.98
N PRO A 116 -24.40 -20.03 -11.86
CA PRO A 116 -25.52 -20.97 -11.92
C PRO A 116 -25.05 -22.39 -12.25
N ALA A 117 -25.52 -23.28 -11.45
CA ALA A 117 -25.24 -24.70 -11.27
C ALA A 117 -24.80 -25.53 -12.50
N SER A 118 -23.51 -25.76 -12.62
CA SER A 118 -22.93 -26.96 -13.25
C SER A 118 -22.05 -27.66 -12.19
N LYS A 119 -22.01 -28.99 -12.20
CA LYS A 119 -21.29 -29.81 -11.18
C LYS A 119 -19.79 -29.49 -11.01
N ASN A 120 -19.22 -28.62 -11.84
CA ASN A 120 -17.83 -28.17 -11.81
C ASN A 120 -17.64 -26.71 -11.33
N VAL A 121 -18.69 -26.04 -10.88
CA VAL A 121 -18.70 -24.61 -10.53
C VAL A 121 -17.83 -24.33 -9.31
N LEU A 122 -17.91 -25.13 -8.26
CA LEU A 122 -17.10 -24.98 -7.06
C LEU A 122 -15.59 -25.02 -7.35
N VAL A 123 -15.14 -25.88 -8.24
CA VAL A 123 -13.72 -25.99 -8.63
C VAL A 123 -13.27 -24.77 -9.44
N LYS A 124 -14.15 -24.22 -10.26
CA LYS A 124 -13.84 -23.05 -11.09
C LYS A 124 -13.72 -21.76 -10.27
N GLU A 125 -14.63 -21.55 -9.33
CA GLU A 125 -14.60 -20.43 -8.39
C GLU A 125 -13.39 -20.52 -7.46
N TRP A 126 -13.10 -21.69 -6.95
CA TRP A 126 -11.93 -21.96 -6.12
C TRP A 126 -10.61 -21.64 -6.84
N THR A 127 -10.50 -22.00 -8.10
CA THR A 127 -9.32 -21.68 -8.93
C THR A 127 -9.17 -20.18 -9.12
N LEU A 128 -10.27 -19.46 -9.40
CA LEU A 128 -10.25 -17.99 -9.51
C LEU A 128 -9.84 -17.34 -8.19
N PHE A 129 -10.35 -17.83 -7.06
CA PHE A 129 -9.95 -17.38 -5.74
C PHE A 129 -8.44 -17.52 -5.52
N GLN A 130 -7.87 -18.69 -5.82
CA GLN A 130 -6.43 -18.92 -5.67
C GLN A 130 -5.61 -17.99 -6.55
N ILE A 131 -5.97 -17.84 -7.81
CA ILE A 131 -5.28 -16.93 -8.75
C ILE A 131 -5.35 -15.48 -8.23
N GLY A 132 -6.55 -15.03 -7.85
CA GLY A 132 -6.76 -13.69 -7.31
C GLY A 132 -5.94 -13.43 -6.05
N LEU A 133 -5.91 -14.41 -5.14
CA LEU A 133 -5.16 -14.30 -3.89
C LEU A 133 -3.65 -14.20 -4.12
N TYR A 134 -3.09 -15.00 -5.03
CA TYR A 134 -1.66 -14.93 -5.34
C TYR A 134 -1.27 -13.63 -6.03
N ILE A 135 -2.06 -13.17 -6.98
CA ILE A 135 -1.84 -11.89 -7.66
C ILE A 135 -1.93 -10.74 -6.66
N LEU A 136 -2.94 -10.75 -5.78
CA LEU A 136 -3.11 -9.75 -4.74
C LEU A 136 -1.94 -9.75 -3.76
N SER A 137 -1.51 -10.92 -3.29
CA SER A 137 -0.38 -11.05 -2.36
C SER A 137 0.91 -10.49 -2.95
N PHE A 138 1.16 -10.77 -4.24
CA PHE A 138 2.32 -10.24 -4.94
C PHE A 138 2.27 -8.71 -5.06
N GLY A 139 1.13 -8.18 -5.47
CA GLY A 139 0.91 -6.74 -5.58
C GLY A 139 1.06 -6.03 -4.22
N LEU A 140 0.39 -6.51 -3.17
CA LEU A 140 0.46 -5.92 -1.83
C LEU A 140 1.89 -5.98 -1.24
N GLY A 141 2.65 -7.03 -1.54
CA GLY A 141 4.07 -7.10 -1.18
C GLY A 141 4.87 -5.93 -1.75
N GLY A 142 4.65 -5.60 -3.03
CA GLY A 142 5.33 -4.49 -3.69
C GLY A 142 4.81 -3.11 -3.32
N VAL A 143 3.54 -2.97 -2.94
CA VAL A 143 2.97 -1.67 -2.52
C VAL A 143 3.65 -1.13 -1.25
N LYS A 144 4.26 -1.98 -0.43
CA LYS A 144 5.06 -1.55 0.74
C LYS A 144 6.22 -0.61 0.39
N LEU A 145 6.65 -0.55 -0.87
CA LEU A 145 7.66 0.40 -1.36
C LEU A 145 7.24 1.87 -1.20
N ILE A 146 5.95 2.14 -0.95
CA ILE A 146 5.45 3.51 -0.73
C ILE A 146 6.15 4.20 0.45
N GLN A 147 6.56 3.46 1.46
CA GLN A 147 7.26 4.03 2.62
C GLN A 147 8.63 4.60 2.22
N THR A 148 9.36 3.91 1.33
CA THR A 148 10.63 4.42 0.78
C THR A 148 10.40 5.71 -0.01
N LEU A 149 9.36 5.76 -0.85
CA LEU A 149 8.97 6.98 -1.57
C LEU A 149 8.65 8.15 -0.63
N GLY A 150 8.19 7.87 0.58
CA GLY A 150 7.93 8.85 1.61
C GLY A 150 9.21 9.54 2.08
N GLY A 151 10.26 8.77 2.32
CA GLY A 151 11.59 9.28 2.69
C GLY A 151 12.23 10.13 1.59
N ASP A 152 12.08 9.69 0.33
CA ASP A 152 12.66 10.36 -0.85
C ASP A 152 12.05 11.75 -1.14
N GLN A 153 10.99 12.15 -0.43
CA GLN A 153 10.39 13.48 -0.57
C GLN A 153 11.16 14.57 0.19
N TYR A 154 12.06 14.20 1.07
CA TYR A 154 12.81 15.11 1.94
C TYR A 154 14.28 15.19 1.55
N ASP A 155 14.90 16.30 1.88
CA ASP A 155 16.35 16.42 1.77
C ASP A 155 17.02 15.71 2.97
N PRO A 156 17.85 14.68 2.74
CA PRO A 156 18.44 13.92 3.83
C PRO A 156 19.47 14.71 4.64
N GLU A 157 20.09 15.75 4.06
CA GLU A 157 21.09 16.58 4.75
C GLU A 157 20.42 17.62 5.66
N ASP A 158 19.38 18.29 5.14
CA ASP A 158 18.74 19.42 5.80
C ASP A 158 17.49 19.04 6.61
N GLN A 159 16.82 17.90 6.29
CA GLN A 159 15.50 17.52 6.82
C GLN A 159 15.47 16.16 7.53
N ALA A 160 16.59 15.72 8.10
CA ALA A 160 16.69 14.41 8.77
C ALA A 160 15.63 14.20 9.88
N ASP A 161 15.33 15.24 10.66
CA ASP A 161 14.31 15.20 11.73
C ASP A 161 12.90 15.07 11.15
N LEU A 162 12.62 15.70 10.01
CA LEU A 162 11.33 15.60 9.32
C LEU A 162 11.14 14.21 8.71
N ILE A 163 12.20 13.58 8.22
CA ILE A 163 12.18 12.18 7.74
C ILE A 163 11.80 11.26 8.90
N SER A 164 12.44 11.40 10.06
CA SER A 164 12.11 10.61 11.25
C SER A 164 10.65 10.80 11.67
N THR A 165 10.18 12.02 11.67
CA THR A 165 8.78 12.38 11.98
C THR A 165 7.82 11.78 10.95
N HIS A 166 8.17 11.80 9.65
CA HIS A 166 7.36 11.21 8.60
C HIS A 166 7.17 9.70 8.82
N PHE A 167 8.24 8.95 9.11
CA PHE A 167 8.13 7.51 9.38
C PHE A 167 7.33 7.21 10.66
N SER A 168 7.46 8.02 11.70
CA SER A 168 6.64 7.91 12.90
C SER A 168 5.16 8.12 12.58
N ASN A 169 4.83 9.14 11.80
CA ASN A 169 3.47 9.41 11.35
C ASN A 169 2.93 8.29 10.45
N ALA A 170 3.74 7.76 9.54
CA ALA A 170 3.36 6.62 8.70
C ALA A 170 3.03 5.39 9.55
N TYR A 171 3.78 5.13 10.60
CA TYR A 171 3.50 4.05 11.55
C TYR A 171 2.18 4.26 12.30
N ILE A 172 1.92 5.47 12.79
CA ILE A 172 0.65 5.82 13.46
C ILE A 172 -0.52 5.63 12.48
N ILE A 173 -0.40 6.15 11.27
CA ILE A 173 -1.42 6.06 10.21
C ILE A 173 -1.68 4.60 9.84
N ALA A 174 -0.66 3.75 9.77
CA ALA A 174 -0.82 2.32 9.52
C ALA A 174 -1.65 1.64 10.61
N ASN A 175 -1.42 1.98 11.88
CA ASN A 175 -2.22 1.46 12.99
C ASN A 175 -3.65 2.02 13.00
N VAL A 176 -3.83 3.30 12.66
CA VAL A 176 -5.17 3.89 12.48
C VAL A 176 -5.93 3.17 11.36
N GLY A 177 -5.26 2.87 10.23
CA GLY A 177 -5.84 2.10 9.13
C GLY A 177 -6.35 0.72 9.56
N SER A 178 -5.68 0.06 10.49
CA SER A 178 -6.12 -1.24 11.02
C SER A 178 -7.36 -1.16 11.90
N LEU A 179 -7.63 0.00 12.52
CA LEU A 179 -8.84 0.20 13.34
C LEU A 179 -10.11 0.41 12.51
N PHE A 180 -9.97 0.86 11.27
CA PHE A 180 -11.09 1.13 10.37
C PHE A 180 -11.35 -0.02 9.36
N ALA A 181 -10.60 -1.09 9.44
CA ALA A 181 -10.78 -2.30 8.64
C ALA A 181 -11.66 -3.33 9.35
#